data_e6c186401f19ddb7883a17bb73782ebf
#
_entry.id   e6c186401f19ddb7883a17bb73782ebf
#
_cell.length_a   1.000
_cell.length_b   1.000
_cell.length_c   1.000
_cell.angle_alpha   90.00
_cell.angle_beta   90.00
_cell.angle_gamma   90.00
#
_symmetry.space_group_name_H-M   'P 1'
#
loop_
_entity.id
_entity.type
_entity.pdbx_description
1 polymer ?
#
loop_
_entity_poly.entity_id
_entity_poly.type
_entity_poly.pdbx_seq_one_letter_code
_entity_poly.pdbx_strand_id
1 'polypeptide(L)'
;DMVIPYQLHALHGADGVLEAVEVADLDGATRRIAADVLLPFFGLAMELGPLAEWGFDLEHHHVGVTTATMESSVPGVFGVGDIVTYPGKLKLILQGFAEAAVAAHAIHPIVYPDVALHFEYSTSKGVPK
;
A
#
# COMPACT_ATOMS: atom_id res chain seq x y z
N ASP A 1 18.08 -23.66 -7.72
CA ASP A 1 18.82 -22.93 -8.78
C ASP A 1 18.32 -21.50 -8.85
N MET A 2 19.24 -20.54 -9.00
CA MET A 2 18.89 -19.14 -9.25
C MET A 2 18.82 -18.90 -10.75
N VAL A 3 17.73 -18.27 -11.23
CA VAL A 3 17.48 -18.01 -12.65
C VAL A 3 17.35 -16.50 -12.85
N ILE A 4 18.44 -15.85 -13.21
CA ILE A 4 18.55 -14.40 -13.42
C ILE A 4 19.32 -14.12 -14.74
N PRO A 5 19.07 -13.02 -15.44
CA PRO A 5 18.02 -12.00 -15.23
C PRO A 5 16.77 -12.34 -16.08
N TYR A 6 15.83 -13.01 -15.49
CA TYR A 6 14.61 -13.44 -16.17
C TYR A 6 13.36 -12.91 -15.46
N GLN A 7 12.30 -12.71 -16.21
CA GLN A 7 10.96 -12.38 -15.71
C GLN A 7 9.99 -13.50 -16.05
N LEU A 8 8.96 -13.70 -15.24
CA LEU A 8 7.89 -14.66 -15.57
C LEU A 8 7.20 -14.20 -16.86
N HIS A 9 7.10 -15.11 -17.83
CA HIS A 9 6.52 -14.84 -19.14
C HIS A 9 5.20 -15.60 -19.35
N ALA A 10 5.16 -16.90 -19.04
CA ALA A 10 3.97 -17.72 -19.19
C ALA A 10 3.89 -18.85 -18.16
N LEU A 11 2.70 -19.39 -18.00
CA LEU A 11 2.42 -20.60 -17.22
C LEU A 11 2.01 -21.71 -18.17
N HIS A 12 2.49 -22.92 -17.93
CA HIS A 12 2.15 -24.11 -18.68
C HIS A 12 1.56 -25.16 -17.74
N GLY A 13 0.46 -25.77 -18.17
CA GLY A 13 -0.23 -26.80 -17.42
C GLY A 13 -1.57 -27.14 -18.04
N ALA A 14 -2.26 -28.11 -17.47
CA ALA A 14 -3.58 -28.56 -17.90
C ALA A 14 -4.48 -28.79 -16.70
N ASP A 15 -5.79 -28.66 -16.89
CA ASP A 15 -6.82 -28.98 -15.89
C ASP A 15 -6.61 -28.30 -14.51
N GLY A 16 -6.02 -27.09 -14.50
CA GLY A 16 -5.73 -26.33 -13.27
C GLY A 16 -4.46 -26.79 -12.55
N VAL A 17 -3.68 -27.71 -13.12
CA VAL A 17 -2.39 -28.18 -12.58
C VAL A 17 -1.26 -27.49 -13.31
N LEU A 18 -0.35 -26.85 -12.54
CA LEU A 18 0.87 -26.27 -13.09
C LEU A 18 1.89 -27.39 -13.37
N GLU A 19 2.50 -27.35 -14.55
CA GLU A 19 3.55 -28.30 -14.97
C GLU A 19 4.88 -27.60 -15.20
N ALA A 20 4.84 -26.34 -15.65
CA ALA A 20 6.03 -25.54 -15.85
C ALA A 20 5.73 -24.05 -15.84
N VAL A 21 6.76 -23.25 -15.55
CA VAL A 21 6.78 -21.81 -15.80
C VAL A 21 7.72 -21.53 -16.98
N GLU A 22 7.38 -20.52 -17.77
CA GLU A 22 8.26 -19.96 -18.79
C GLU A 22 8.73 -18.58 -18.35
N VAL A 23 10.01 -18.37 -18.44
CA VAL A 23 10.64 -17.10 -18.11
C VAL A 23 11.33 -16.53 -19.34
N ALA A 24 11.35 -15.21 -19.50
CA ALA A 24 12.03 -14.52 -20.57
C ALA A 24 13.09 -13.57 -20.03
N ASP A 25 14.21 -13.46 -20.72
CA ASP A 25 15.22 -12.44 -20.46
C ASP A 25 14.86 -11.10 -21.14
N LEU A 26 15.72 -10.09 -20.98
CA LEU A 26 15.51 -8.76 -21.55
C LEU A 26 15.58 -8.74 -23.09
N ASP A 27 16.22 -9.72 -23.70
CA ASP A 27 16.33 -9.88 -25.16
C ASP A 27 15.17 -10.72 -25.74
N GLY A 28 14.29 -11.22 -24.87
CA GLY A 28 13.11 -11.98 -25.24
C GLY A 28 13.39 -13.49 -25.44
N ALA A 29 14.59 -13.97 -25.10
CA ALA A 29 14.87 -15.39 -25.12
C ALA A 29 14.17 -16.08 -23.94
N THR A 30 13.41 -17.14 -24.25
CA THR A 30 12.60 -17.83 -23.25
C THR A 30 13.26 -19.10 -22.75
N ARG A 31 12.95 -19.48 -21.51
CA ARG A 31 13.37 -20.73 -20.88
C ARG A 31 12.19 -21.32 -20.11
N ARG A 32 11.89 -22.59 -20.38
CA ARG A 32 10.88 -23.35 -19.65
C ARG A 32 11.52 -24.09 -18.46
N ILE A 33 10.88 -23.99 -17.30
CA ILE A 33 11.33 -24.57 -16.03
C ILE A 33 10.18 -25.42 -15.48
N ALA A 34 10.40 -26.69 -15.24
CA ALA A 34 9.41 -27.57 -14.62
C ALA A 34 9.11 -27.07 -13.19
N ALA A 35 7.84 -26.93 -12.87
CA ALA A 35 7.38 -26.47 -11.57
C ALA A 35 5.94 -26.91 -11.31
N ASP A 36 5.68 -27.45 -10.14
CA ASP A 36 4.34 -27.85 -9.68
C ASP A 36 3.67 -26.75 -8.88
N VAL A 37 4.45 -25.80 -8.35
CA VAL A 37 3.97 -24.68 -7.51
C VAL A 37 4.70 -23.41 -7.91
N LEU A 38 3.96 -22.31 -8.06
CA LEU A 38 4.49 -20.96 -8.22
C LEU A 38 4.09 -20.09 -7.03
N LEU A 39 5.07 -19.46 -6.40
CA LEU A 39 4.84 -18.46 -5.35
C LEU A 39 5.28 -17.09 -5.88
N PRO A 40 4.35 -16.27 -6.40
CA PRO A 40 4.68 -14.97 -6.96
C PRO A 40 4.83 -13.93 -5.84
N PHE A 41 6.01 -13.36 -5.71
CA PHE A 41 6.30 -12.24 -4.80
C PHE A 41 6.58 -10.97 -5.61
N PHE A 42 5.67 -10.65 -6.53
CA PHE A 42 5.75 -9.42 -7.33
C PHE A 42 5.47 -8.20 -6.47
N GLY A 43 6.04 -7.05 -6.86
CA GLY A 43 5.66 -5.79 -6.26
C GLY A 43 4.20 -5.42 -6.57
N LEU A 44 3.68 -4.43 -5.84
CA LEU A 44 2.33 -3.92 -6.06
C LEU A 44 2.35 -2.88 -7.19
N ALA A 45 1.47 -3.04 -8.16
CA ALA A 45 1.08 -1.97 -9.07
C ALA A 45 -0.08 -1.20 -8.44
N MET A 46 0.07 0.12 -8.29
CA MET A 46 -1.01 0.95 -7.73
C MET A 46 -2.04 1.25 -8.81
N GLU A 47 -3.23 0.73 -8.61
CA GLU A 47 -4.41 1.06 -9.40
C GLU A 47 -5.54 1.47 -8.46
N LEU A 48 -5.95 2.74 -8.56
CA LEU A 48 -6.97 3.29 -7.67
C LEU A 48 -8.39 2.86 -8.03
N GLY A 49 -8.59 2.31 -9.24
CA GLY A 49 -9.93 1.96 -9.71
C GLY A 49 -10.89 3.13 -9.61
N PRO A 50 -12.12 2.93 -9.08
CA PRO A 50 -13.12 4.00 -8.96
C PRO A 50 -12.67 5.20 -8.11
N LEU A 51 -11.71 5.03 -7.19
CA LEU A 51 -11.19 6.13 -6.37
C LEU A 51 -10.52 7.23 -7.20
N ALA A 52 -10.00 6.90 -8.39
CA ALA A 52 -9.42 7.89 -9.29
C ALA A 52 -10.42 8.96 -9.76
N GLU A 53 -11.72 8.67 -9.70
CA GLU A 53 -12.81 9.55 -10.14
C GLU A 53 -13.39 10.40 -8.99
N TRP A 54 -12.90 10.26 -7.76
CA TRP A 54 -13.44 10.96 -6.59
C TRP A 54 -12.97 12.42 -6.46
N GLY A 55 -12.14 12.88 -7.40
CA GLY A 55 -11.70 14.28 -7.45
C GLY A 55 -10.46 14.58 -6.60
N PHE A 56 -9.71 13.57 -6.20
CA PHE A 56 -8.45 13.75 -5.49
C PHE A 56 -7.38 14.38 -6.39
N ASP A 57 -6.49 15.16 -5.83
CA ASP A 57 -5.21 15.47 -6.43
C ASP A 57 -4.36 14.19 -6.44
N LEU A 58 -4.07 13.70 -7.63
CA LEU A 58 -3.33 12.45 -7.83
C LEU A 58 -1.90 12.75 -8.33
N GLU A 59 -0.92 12.09 -7.72
CA GLU A 59 0.45 12.08 -8.17
C GLU A 59 0.93 10.63 -8.35
N HIS A 60 1.29 10.24 -9.59
CA HIS A 60 1.73 8.88 -9.92
C HIS A 60 0.81 7.78 -9.36
N HIS A 61 -0.49 7.91 -9.58
CA HIS A 61 -1.53 7.00 -9.07
C HIS A 61 -1.64 6.93 -7.53
N HIS A 62 -1.19 7.94 -6.80
CA HIS A 62 -1.34 8.05 -5.36
C HIS A 62 -2.14 9.29 -5.02
N VAL A 63 -2.88 9.23 -3.91
CA VAL A 63 -3.66 10.36 -3.40
C VAL A 63 -2.74 11.32 -2.68
N GLY A 64 -2.68 12.58 -3.15
CA GLY A 64 -1.98 13.66 -2.46
C GLY A 64 -2.65 13.99 -1.14
N VAL A 65 -1.88 14.07 -0.05
CA VAL A 65 -2.39 14.43 1.28
C VAL A 65 -1.50 15.46 1.97
N THR A 66 -2.12 16.21 2.87
CA THR A 66 -1.41 17.15 3.75
C THR A 66 -0.79 16.39 4.92
N THR A 67 0.52 16.44 5.08
CA THR A 67 1.26 15.69 6.11
C THR A 67 0.84 16.01 7.55
N ALA A 68 0.31 17.20 7.79
CA ALA A 68 -0.13 17.62 9.12
C ALA A 68 -1.44 16.97 9.57
N THR A 69 -2.28 16.53 8.63
CA THR A 69 -3.62 15.99 8.90
C THR A 69 -3.91 14.68 8.22
N MET A 70 -3.13 14.31 7.19
CA MET A 70 -3.43 13.22 6.27
C MET A 70 -4.72 13.44 5.46
N GLU A 71 -5.23 14.66 5.41
CA GLU A 71 -6.40 15.02 4.59
C GLU A 71 -6.00 15.19 3.13
N SER A 72 -6.85 14.69 2.24
CA SER A 72 -6.71 14.84 0.79
C SER A 72 -7.16 16.22 0.32
N SER A 73 -7.11 16.47 -1.01
CA SER A 73 -7.72 17.67 -1.62
C SER A 73 -9.25 17.69 -1.54
N VAL A 74 -9.89 16.55 -1.24
CA VAL A 74 -11.33 16.46 -1.01
C VAL A 74 -11.59 16.58 0.50
N PRO A 75 -12.26 17.65 0.97
CA PRO A 75 -12.50 17.89 2.39
C PRO A 75 -13.21 16.71 3.07
N GLY A 76 -12.75 16.34 4.26
CA GLY A 76 -13.30 15.24 5.04
C GLY A 76 -12.85 13.84 4.57
N VAL A 77 -12.00 13.75 3.56
CA VAL A 77 -11.44 12.48 3.10
C VAL A 77 -9.95 12.42 3.45
N PHE A 78 -9.60 11.40 4.21
CA PHE A 78 -8.25 11.19 4.72
C PHE A 78 -7.65 9.93 4.10
N GLY A 79 -6.36 9.96 3.83
CA GLY A 79 -5.63 8.81 3.27
C GLY A 79 -4.40 8.48 4.09
N VAL A 80 -4.10 7.18 4.23
CA VAL A 80 -2.93 6.68 4.96
C VAL A 80 -2.34 5.44 4.27
N GLY A 81 -1.09 5.14 4.54
CA GLY A 81 -0.41 3.96 3.98
C GLY A 81 0.07 4.18 2.54
N ASP A 82 0.24 3.10 1.81
CA ASP A 82 0.91 3.13 0.50
C ASP A 82 0.10 3.82 -0.61
N ILE A 83 -1.21 4.01 -0.40
CA ILE A 83 -2.10 4.70 -1.33
C ILE A 83 -1.83 6.21 -1.43
N VAL A 84 -1.21 6.80 -0.40
CA VAL A 84 -1.00 8.25 -0.34
C VAL A 84 0.41 8.66 -0.71
N THR A 85 0.53 9.93 -1.14
CA THR A 85 1.81 10.56 -1.43
C THR A 85 1.89 11.97 -0.83
N TYR A 86 3.11 12.35 -0.46
CA TYR A 86 3.52 13.68 -0.01
C TYR A 86 5.05 13.77 -0.06
N PRO A 87 5.67 14.95 0.00
CA PRO A 87 7.12 15.09 0.00
C PRO A 87 7.78 14.30 1.12
N GLY A 88 8.71 13.40 0.78
CA GLY A 88 9.41 12.55 1.75
C GLY A 88 8.66 11.28 2.17
N LYS A 89 7.57 10.92 1.49
CA LYS A 89 6.83 9.68 1.74
C LYS A 89 7.71 8.43 1.60
N LEU A 90 7.68 7.57 2.62
CA LEU A 90 8.25 6.24 2.59
C LEU A 90 7.13 5.19 2.61
N LYS A 91 7.25 4.19 1.75
CA LYS A 91 6.30 3.06 1.69
C LYS A 91 6.70 1.99 2.71
N LEU A 92 6.41 2.24 3.96
CA LEU A 92 6.70 1.36 5.08
C LEU A 92 5.44 1.16 5.93
N ILE A 93 5.25 -0.05 6.45
CA ILE A 93 4.14 -0.35 7.40
C ILE A 93 4.17 0.60 8.59
N LEU A 94 5.35 0.86 9.14
CA LEU A 94 5.54 1.81 10.25
C LEU A 94 5.03 3.21 9.90
N GLN A 95 5.31 3.68 8.68
CA GLN A 95 4.86 4.99 8.23
C GLN A 95 3.33 5.04 8.15
N GLY A 96 2.70 3.99 7.61
CA GLY A 96 1.23 3.90 7.53
C GLY A 96 0.56 3.95 8.92
N PHE A 97 1.13 3.31 9.92
CA PHE A 97 0.61 3.40 11.30
C PHE A 97 0.78 4.80 11.90
N ALA A 98 1.91 5.45 11.65
CA ALA A 98 2.12 6.83 12.10
C ALA A 98 1.13 7.80 11.44
N GLU A 99 0.90 7.65 10.15
CA GLU A 99 -0.10 8.42 9.38
C GLU A 99 -1.51 8.19 9.90
N ALA A 100 -1.86 6.94 10.24
CA ALA A 100 -3.18 6.63 10.81
C ALA A 100 -3.40 7.34 12.15
N ALA A 101 -2.38 7.45 12.98
CA ALA A 101 -2.45 8.21 14.23
C ALA A 101 -2.67 9.71 13.96
N VAL A 102 -1.95 10.29 13.00
CA VAL A 102 -2.14 11.70 12.60
C VAL A 102 -3.55 11.93 12.06
N ALA A 103 -4.03 11.08 11.16
CA ALA A 103 -5.38 11.17 10.60
C ALA A 103 -6.46 11.08 11.70
N ALA A 104 -6.34 10.13 12.63
CA ALA A 104 -7.28 9.99 13.75
C ALA A 104 -7.36 11.25 14.60
N HIS A 105 -6.22 11.89 14.89
CA HIS A 105 -6.17 13.14 15.61
C HIS A 105 -6.82 14.31 14.84
N ALA A 106 -6.62 14.37 13.53
CA ALA A 106 -7.22 15.39 12.68
C ALA A 106 -8.73 15.21 12.50
N ILE A 107 -9.20 13.98 12.45
CA ILE A 107 -10.62 13.63 12.31
C ILE A 107 -11.42 13.91 13.60
N HIS A 108 -10.80 13.71 14.77
CA HIS A 108 -11.49 13.82 16.06
C HIS A 108 -12.26 15.13 16.23
N PRO A 109 -11.70 16.35 16.03
CA PRO A 109 -12.43 17.60 16.20
C PRO A 109 -13.53 17.80 15.15
N ILE A 110 -13.47 17.10 14.02
CA ILE A 110 -14.51 17.14 12.99
C ILE A 110 -15.74 16.36 13.44
N VAL A 111 -15.51 15.17 14.02
CA VAL A 111 -16.58 14.27 14.47
C VAL A 111 -17.11 14.66 15.84
N TYR A 112 -16.24 15.17 16.70
CA TYR A 112 -16.56 15.56 18.08
C TYR A 112 -16.07 16.97 18.38
N PRO A 113 -16.72 18.01 17.79
CA PRO A 113 -16.25 19.40 17.88
C PRO A 113 -16.22 19.96 19.32
N ASP A 114 -17.10 19.45 20.19
CA ASP A 114 -17.24 19.91 21.57
C ASP A 114 -16.48 19.05 22.59
N VAL A 115 -15.74 18.04 22.13
CA VAL A 115 -15.01 17.11 23.01
C VAL A 115 -13.51 17.29 22.83
N ALA A 116 -12.83 17.73 23.87
CA ALA A 116 -11.37 17.83 23.84
C ALA A 116 -10.74 16.43 23.67
N LEU A 117 -9.81 16.32 22.72
CA LEU A 117 -9.02 15.09 22.55
C LEU A 117 -8.01 15.01 23.70
N HIS A 118 -8.22 14.06 24.61
CA HIS A 118 -7.25 13.73 25.64
C HIS A 118 -6.24 12.71 25.12
N PHE A 119 -5.02 13.16 24.87
CA PHE A 119 -3.92 12.27 24.53
C PHE A 119 -3.25 11.79 25.83
N GLU A 120 -3.37 10.52 26.12
CA GLU A 120 -2.71 9.88 27.27
C GLU A 120 -1.73 8.79 26.81
N TYR A 121 -0.54 8.83 27.36
CA TYR A 121 0.39 7.70 27.21
C TYR A 121 -0.04 6.55 28.12
N SER A 122 0.17 5.31 27.69
CA SER A 122 -0.12 4.10 28.48
C SER A 122 0.59 4.11 29.86
N THR A 123 1.70 4.82 29.96
CA THR A 123 2.46 5.04 31.20
C THR A 123 1.86 6.08 32.14
N SER A 124 0.93 6.92 31.67
CA SER A 124 0.32 7.99 32.49
C SER A 124 -0.74 7.47 33.46
N LYS A 125 -1.36 6.32 33.17
CA LYS A 125 -2.44 5.74 34.01
C LYS A 125 -1.94 4.81 35.12
N GLY A 126 -0.65 4.53 35.19
CA GLY A 126 -0.10 3.50 36.07
C GLY A 126 -0.50 2.08 35.63
N VAL A 127 0.16 1.08 36.20
CA VAL A 127 -0.22 -0.32 35.98
C VAL A 127 -1.51 -0.58 36.77
N PRO A 128 -2.59 -1.13 36.15
CA PRO A 128 -3.74 -1.58 36.92
C PRO A 128 -3.30 -2.55 38.01
N LYS A 129 -3.73 -2.29 39.25
CA LYS A 129 -3.46 -3.21 40.39
C LYS A 129 -4.34 -4.44 40.28
#